data_b5bd0ca36337577a994b71be4c0490a0
#
_entry.id   b5bd0ca36337577a994b71be4c0490a0
#
_cell.length_a   1.000
_cell.length_b   1.000
_cell.length_c   1.000
_cell.angle_alpha   90.00
_cell.angle_beta   90.00
_cell.angle_gamma   90.00
#
_symmetry.space_group_name_H-M   'P 1'
#
loop_
_entity.id
_entity.type
_entity.pdbx_description
1 polymer ?
#
loop_
_entity_poly.entity_id
_entity_poly.type
_entity_poly.pdbx_seq_one_letter_code
_entity_poly.pdbx_strand_id
1 'polypeptide(L)'
;MRRIEQGSIPVAAERRLRRVADGGAPFTSDLSVSEFALGHQVGLRPVCQVMGSSVYQVGYQGLPSDYFSGGFTQQQVSQELPVLTRAWNDARGRAVNRLAEEARLAGADAVVGVRVRRGEHDWAAGAIEYVVVGTAVRVPGARRDREPVITDLSVQDYWKLTRTGVQPVGLLAATSVFFVVPSSGAQITRMLTAARNQEYPEYTRGIYAARELALTHVTTQAQMVGATGVVGVQIDQEIHAHELQSRFSDSSARGLLITFHVLGTAIRDGDGGDLPPPEPIVRLGG
;
A
#
# COMPACT_ATOMS: atom_id res chain seq x y z
N MET A 1 -20.37 18.75 -3.95
CA MET A 1 -19.17 19.06 -3.17
C MET A 1 -19.17 18.38 -1.80
N ARG A 2 -20.12 18.61 -0.91
CA ARG A 2 -20.15 18.03 0.47
C ARG A 2 -19.95 16.50 0.57
N ARG A 3 -20.37 15.69 -0.43
CA ARG A 3 -20.20 14.23 -0.36
C ARG A 3 -18.73 13.75 -0.51
N ILE A 4 -17.91 14.44 -1.29
CA ILE A 4 -16.47 14.09 -1.43
C ILE A 4 -15.71 14.46 -0.15
N GLU A 5 -16.05 15.58 0.47
CA GLU A 5 -15.47 16.00 1.75
C GLU A 5 -15.75 14.99 2.87
N GLN A 6 -16.88 14.28 2.81
CA GLN A 6 -17.28 13.23 3.74
C GLN A 6 -16.75 11.83 3.39
N GLY A 7 -15.84 11.70 2.39
CA GLY A 7 -15.25 10.42 2.00
C GLY A 7 -16.07 9.57 1.02
N SER A 8 -17.22 10.06 0.55
CA SER A 8 -18.05 9.34 -0.43
C SER A 8 -17.55 9.51 -1.86
N ILE A 9 -18.09 8.70 -2.79
CA ILE A 9 -17.79 8.77 -4.20
C ILE A 9 -18.58 9.86 -4.94
N PRO A 10 -18.13 10.34 -6.13
CA PRO A 10 -18.87 11.29 -6.94
C PRO A 10 -20.20 10.72 -7.44
N VAL A 11 -21.22 11.58 -7.54
CA VAL A 11 -22.57 11.21 -8.03
C VAL A 11 -22.55 10.60 -9.45
N ALA A 12 -21.62 11.05 -10.29
CA ALA A 12 -21.46 10.50 -11.64
C ALA A 12 -20.98 9.04 -11.62
N ALA A 13 -20.05 8.70 -10.71
CA ALA A 13 -19.58 7.33 -10.49
C ALA A 13 -20.72 6.46 -9.95
N GLU A 14 -21.48 6.93 -8.98
CA GLU A 14 -22.64 6.22 -8.43
C GLU A 14 -23.67 5.86 -9.52
N ARG A 15 -24.01 6.82 -10.39
CA ARG A 15 -24.92 6.56 -11.53
C ARG A 15 -24.36 5.52 -12.52
N ARG A 16 -23.07 5.57 -12.81
CA ARG A 16 -22.40 4.61 -13.69
C ARG A 16 -22.51 3.20 -13.09
N LEU A 17 -22.17 3.06 -11.81
CA LEU A 17 -22.16 1.77 -11.12
C LEU A 17 -23.56 1.14 -11.02
N ARG A 18 -24.58 1.94 -10.73
CA ARG A 18 -25.96 1.45 -10.73
C ARG A 18 -26.37 0.91 -12.11
N ARG A 19 -26.04 1.60 -13.20
CA ARG A 19 -26.32 1.09 -14.56
C ARG A 19 -25.61 -0.23 -14.86
N VAL A 20 -24.39 -0.41 -14.37
CA VAL A 20 -23.66 -1.68 -14.51
C VAL A 20 -24.30 -2.77 -13.67
N ALA A 21 -24.69 -2.48 -12.43
CA ALA A 21 -25.38 -3.42 -11.55
C ALA A 21 -26.71 -3.93 -12.15
N ASP A 22 -27.44 -3.04 -12.82
CA ASP A 22 -28.73 -3.33 -13.50
C ASP A 22 -28.55 -4.01 -14.87
N GLY A 23 -27.32 -4.29 -15.31
CA GLY A 23 -27.02 -4.90 -16.61
C GLY A 23 -27.19 -3.95 -17.81
N GLY A 24 -27.36 -2.64 -17.58
CA GLY A 24 -27.55 -1.61 -18.60
C GLY A 24 -26.26 -1.11 -19.27
N ALA A 25 -25.10 -1.68 -18.98
CA ALA A 25 -23.84 -1.34 -19.61
C ALA A 25 -22.92 -2.57 -19.70
N PRO A 26 -22.04 -2.65 -20.73
CA PRO A 26 -21.02 -3.70 -20.76
C PRO A 26 -20.05 -3.54 -19.57
N PHE A 27 -19.55 -4.67 -19.08
CA PHE A 27 -18.54 -4.65 -18.03
C PHE A 27 -17.21 -4.10 -18.57
N THR A 28 -16.42 -3.51 -17.67
CA THR A 28 -15.03 -3.14 -17.91
C THR A 28 -14.16 -3.83 -16.86
N SER A 29 -12.97 -4.29 -17.22
CA SER A 29 -12.03 -4.88 -16.27
C SER A 29 -10.60 -4.56 -16.68
N ASP A 30 -9.68 -4.69 -15.76
CA ASP A 30 -8.23 -4.66 -15.99
C ASP A 30 -7.61 -6.07 -15.94
N LEU A 31 -8.45 -7.10 -15.97
CA LEU A 31 -8.02 -8.49 -16.06
C LEU A 31 -7.34 -8.75 -17.40
N SER A 32 -6.26 -9.52 -17.38
CA SER A 32 -5.70 -10.11 -18.59
C SER A 32 -6.68 -11.11 -19.21
N VAL A 33 -6.50 -11.42 -20.49
CA VAL A 33 -7.34 -12.42 -21.19
C VAL A 33 -7.31 -13.77 -20.47
N SER A 34 -6.15 -14.19 -19.98
CA SER A 34 -6.01 -15.44 -19.22
C SER A 34 -6.74 -15.42 -17.88
N GLU A 35 -6.67 -14.32 -17.15
CA GLU A 35 -7.43 -14.16 -15.90
C GLU A 35 -8.93 -14.14 -16.15
N PHE A 36 -9.37 -13.46 -17.21
CA PHE A 36 -10.78 -13.46 -17.61
C PHE A 36 -11.27 -14.86 -17.96
N ALA A 37 -10.51 -15.60 -18.78
CA ALA A 37 -10.85 -16.96 -19.19
C ALA A 37 -10.91 -17.91 -17.99
N LEU A 38 -9.92 -17.86 -17.11
CA LEU A 38 -9.91 -18.66 -15.87
C LEU A 38 -11.10 -18.26 -14.98
N GLY A 39 -11.32 -16.97 -14.75
CA GLY A 39 -12.43 -16.48 -13.94
C GLY A 39 -13.77 -17.01 -14.45
N HIS A 40 -13.96 -17.01 -15.76
CA HIS A 40 -15.18 -17.57 -16.38
C HIS A 40 -15.32 -19.09 -16.12
N GLN A 41 -14.22 -19.85 -16.21
CA GLN A 41 -14.23 -21.29 -15.95
C GLN A 41 -14.55 -21.62 -14.49
N VAL A 42 -14.06 -20.84 -13.55
CA VAL A 42 -14.24 -21.08 -12.11
C VAL A 42 -15.44 -20.33 -11.49
N GLY A 43 -16.22 -19.65 -12.34
CA GLY A 43 -17.43 -18.94 -11.93
C GLY A 43 -17.21 -17.57 -11.31
N LEU A 44 -15.99 -17.06 -11.27
CA LEU A 44 -15.70 -15.67 -10.91
C LEU A 44 -16.12 -14.74 -12.07
N ARG A 45 -17.15 -13.93 -11.86
CA ARG A 45 -17.69 -13.07 -12.92
C ARG A 45 -17.29 -11.62 -12.71
N PRO A 46 -16.55 -11.00 -13.64
CA PRO A 46 -16.26 -9.59 -13.56
C PRO A 46 -17.55 -8.76 -13.68
N VAL A 47 -17.67 -7.73 -12.87
CA VAL A 47 -18.79 -6.78 -12.85
C VAL A 47 -18.36 -5.48 -13.50
N CYS A 48 -17.32 -4.85 -12.99
CA CYS A 48 -16.71 -3.65 -13.58
C CYS A 48 -15.35 -3.35 -12.95
N GLN A 49 -14.58 -2.51 -13.61
CA GLN A 49 -13.45 -1.85 -13.01
C GLN A 49 -13.94 -0.82 -11.98
N VAL A 50 -13.33 -0.84 -10.80
CA VAL A 50 -13.60 0.07 -9.69
C VAL A 50 -12.35 0.86 -9.33
N MET A 51 -12.54 2.07 -8.83
CA MET A 51 -11.46 2.99 -8.49
C MET A 51 -11.78 3.78 -7.23
N GLY A 52 -10.77 4.02 -6.43
CA GLY A 52 -10.81 5.04 -5.39
C GLY A 52 -9.61 5.96 -5.50
N SER A 53 -9.81 7.23 -5.31
CA SER A 53 -8.71 8.20 -5.28
C SER A 53 -8.82 9.14 -4.10
N SER A 54 -7.69 9.62 -3.62
CA SER A 54 -7.61 10.62 -2.57
C SER A 54 -6.42 11.54 -2.81
N VAL A 55 -6.67 12.83 -2.90
CA VAL A 55 -5.64 13.86 -2.82
C VAL A 55 -5.73 14.46 -1.42
N TYR A 56 -4.65 14.44 -0.69
CA TYR A 56 -4.60 14.73 0.74
C TYR A 56 -3.51 15.72 1.06
N GLN A 57 -3.86 16.82 1.70
CA GLN A 57 -2.91 17.82 2.15
C GLN A 57 -2.22 17.31 3.41
N VAL A 58 -0.89 17.25 3.39
CA VAL A 58 -0.10 16.92 4.58
C VAL A 58 -0.10 18.13 5.51
N GLY A 59 -0.37 17.89 6.79
CA GLY A 59 -0.19 18.89 7.83
C GLY A 59 1.27 19.27 8.04
N TYR A 60 1.51 20.36 8.74
CA TYR A 60 2.88 20.78 9.04
C TYR A 60 3.61 19.71 9.86
N GLN A 61 4.72 19.24 9.31
CA GLN A 61 5.67 18.36 9.99
C GLN A 61 6.99 19.11 10.12
N GLY A 62 7.32 19.50 11.34
CA GLY A 62 8.67 19.99 11.64
C GLY A 62 9.69 18.88 11.40
N LEU A 63 10.66 19.12 10.54
CA LEU A 63 11.84 18.27 10.49
C LEU A 63 12.69 18.57 11.74
N PRO A 64 13.47 17.60 12.25
CA PRO A 64 14.28 17.80 13.44
C PRO A 64 15.43 18.81 13.26
N SER A 65 15.24 19.85 12.43
CA SER A 65 16.19 20.95 12.22
C SER A 65 16.47 21.76 13.48
N ASP A 66 15.55 21.75 14.43
CA ASP A 66 15.70 22.46 15.70
C ASP A 66 16.76 21.83 16.64
N TYR A 67 17.20 20.60 16.34
CA TYR A 67 18.29 19.93 17.05
C TYR A 67 19.68 20.47 16.69
N PHE A 68 19.79 21.32 15.66
CA PHE A 68 21.06 21.95 15.27
C PHE A 68 21.43 23.18 16.12
N SER A 69 20.63 23.53 17.12
CA SER A 69 20.85 24.72 17.96
C SER A 69 21.90 24.54 19.07
N GLY A 70 22.48 23.37 19.22
CA GLY A 70 23.43 23.07 20.30
C GLY A 70 24.75 22.52 19.82
N GLY A 71 25.79 23.38 19.67
CA GLY A 71 27.19 23.03 19.78
C GLY A 71 27.77 21.88 18.91
N PHE A 72 29.07 21.71 18.95
CA PHE A 72 29.92 20.82 18.14
C PHE A 72 29.66 19.30 18.22
N THR A 73 28.66 18.83 18.96
CA THR A 73 28.32 17.40 19.08
C THR A 73 26.92 17.11 18.58
N GLN A 74 26.82 16.96 17.28
CA GLN A 74 25.58 16.49 16.65
C GLN A 74 25.39 15.00 16.95
N GLN A 75 24.39 14.66 17.76
CA GLN A 75 24.01 13.27 17.99
C GLN A 75 23.28 12.73 16.76
N GLN A 76 23.39 11.41 16.55
CA GLN A 76 22.58 10.74 15.54
C GLN A 76 21.10 10.95 15.86
N VAL A 77 20.34 11.39 14.86
CA VAL A 77 18.86 11.45 14.93
C VAL A 77 18.31 10.35 14.04
N SER A 78 17.46 9.52 14.59
CA SER A 78 16.69 8.52 13.84
C SER A 78 15.33 8.44 14.48
N GLN A 79 14.32 9.02 13.82
CA GLN A 79 12.98 9.09 14.39
C GLN A 79 11.90 9.02 13.33
N GLU A 80 10.74 8.51 13.73
CA GLU A 80 9.53 8.57 12.95
C GLU A 80 9.05 10.02 12.78
N LEU A 81 8.46 10.29 11.61
CA LEU A 81 7.70 11.52 11.33
C LEU A 81 6.19 11.21 11.38
N PRO A 82 5.56 11.27 12.56
CA PRO A 82 4.21 10.73 12.75
C PRO A 82 3.14 11.49 11.98
N VAL A 83 3.32 12.79 11.70
CA VAL A 83 2.35 13.56 10.89
C VAL A 83 2.35 13.07 9.45
N LEU A 84 3.54 12.86 8.86
CA LEU A 84 3.69 12.29 7.52
C LEU A 84 3.19 10.86 7.47
N THR A 85 3.62 9.99 8.39
CA THR A 85 3.15 8.60 8.50
C THR A 85 1.62 8.54 8.54
N ARG A 86 0.97 9.37 9.36
CA ARG A 86 -0.49 9.42 9.46
C ARG A 86 -1.12 9.92 8.16
N ALA A 87 -0.60 11.00 7.57
CA ALA A 87 -1.15 11.57 6.34
C ALA A 87 -1.15 10.55 5.19
N TRP A 88 -0.04 9.80 5.00
CA TRP A 88 0.04 8.73 4.01
C TRP A 88 -0.98 7.61 4.27
N ASN A 89 -1.12 7.19 5.52
CA ASN A 89 -2.07 6.12 5.89
C ASN A 89 -3.53 6.59 5.73
N ASP A 90 -3.86 7.83 6.11
CA ASP A 90 -5.20 8.40 5.97
C ASP A 90 -5.59 8.57 4.49
N ALA A 91 -4.69 9.10 3.67
CA ALA A 91 -4.91 9.27 2.23
C ALA A 91 -5.21 7.93 1.54
N ARG A 92 -4.39 6.90 1.84
CA ARG A 92 -4.60 5.55 1.33
C ARG A 92 -5.92 4.97 1.82
N GLY A 93 -6.21 5.05 3.12
CA GLY A 93 -7.46 4.55 3.69
C GLY A 93 -8.69 5.14 3.01
N ARG A 94 -8.69 6.45 2.72
CA ARG A 94 -9.77 7.12 1.97
C ARG A 94 -9.91 6.57 0.55
N ALA A 95 -8.79 6.34 -0.16
CA ALA A 95 -8.82 5.78 -1.52
C ALA A 95 -9.37 4.35 -1.51
N VAL A 96 -8.91 3.48 -0.60
CA VAL A 96 -9.40 2.09 -0.46
C VAL A 96 -10.88 2.07 -0.10
N ASN A 97 -11.33 2.91 0.84
CA ASN A 97 -12.74 2.98 1.22
C ASN A 97 -13.65 3.40 0.05
N ARG A 98 -13.20 4.33 -0.82
CA ARG A 98 -13.94 4.72 -2.02
C ARG A 98 -14.01 3.59 -3.04
N LEU A 99 -12.93 2.84 -3.23
CA LEU A 99 -12.92 1.64 -4.08
C LEU A 99 -13.89 0.59 -3.55
N ALA A 100 -13.90 0.33 -2.24
CA ALA A 100 -14.84 -0.60 -1.60
C ALA A 100 -16.28 -0.15 -1.78
N GLU A 101 -16.58 1.14 -1.64
CA GLU A 101 -17.92 1.69 -1.88
C GLU A 101 -18.35 1.56 -3.35
N GLU A 102 -17.43 1.77 -4.32
CA GLU A 102 -17.72 1.50 -5.72
C GLU A 102 -18.07 0.03 -5.97
N ALA A 103 -17.27 -0.91 -5.38
CA ALA A 103 -17.52 -2.33 -5.51
C ALA A 103 -18.86 -2.75 -4.87
N ARG A 104 -19.19 -2.20 -3.71
CA ARG A 104 -20.47 -2.43 -3.03
C ARG A 104 -21.66 -1.96 -3.88
N LEU A 105 -21.59 -0.76 -4.46
CA LEU A 105 -22.64 -0.21 -5.33
C LEU A 105 -22.78 -0.98 -6.65
N ALA A 106 -21.70 -1.59 -7.13
CA ALA A 106 -21.73 -2.49 -8.29
C ALA A 106 -22.31 -3.88 -7.95
N GLY A 107 -22.59 -4.18 -6.68
CA GLY A 107 -23.08 -5.47 -6.23
C GLY A 107 -22.05 -6.59 -6.37
N ALA A 108 -20.80 -6.28 -6.13
CA ALA A 108 -19.68 -7.22 -6.14
C ALA A 108 -19.46 -7.86 -4.77
N ASP A 109 -18.89 -9.07 -4.77
CA ASP A 109 -18.53 -9.81 -3.56
C ASP A 109 -17.05 -9.64 -3.20
N ALA A 110 -16.22 -9.34 -4.21
CA ALA A 110 -14.79 -9.09 -4.02
C ALA A 110 -14.24 -8.10 -5.07
N VAL A 111 -13.07 -7.54 -4.78
CA VAL A 111 -12.23 -6.83 -5.75
C VAL A 111 -10.89 -7.55 -5.84
N VAL A 112 -10.50 -7.94 -7.03
CA VAL A 112 -9.25 -8.66 -7.31
C VAL A 112 -8.29 -7.78 -8.11
N GLY A 113 -6.98 -8.12 -8.04
CA GLY A 113 -5.95 -7.42 -8.78
C GLY A 113 -5.81 -5.96 -8.38
N VAL A 114 -6.03 -5.63 -7.11
CA VAL A 114 -5.92 -4.24 -6.64
C VAL A 114 -4.50 -3.74 -6.81
N ARG A 115 -4.37 -2.62 -7.50
CA ARG A 115 -3.12 -1.88 -7.67
C ARG A 115 -3.23 -0.52 -7.03
N VAL A 116 -2.21 -0.18 -6.28
CA VAL A 116 -2.08 1.11 -5.59
C VAL A 116 -1.05 1.95 -6.33
N ARG A 117 -1.45 3.13 -6.77
CA ARG A 117 -0.56 4.16 -7.29
C ARG A 117 -0.53 5.31 -6.31
N ARG A 118 0.61 5.90 -6.13
CA ARG A 118 0.80 7.07 -5.30
C ARG A 118 1.64 8.10 -6.05
N GLY A 119 1.49 9.34 -5.68
CA GLY A 119 2.22 10.44 -6.26
C GLY A 119 2.26 11.62 -5.32
N GLU A 120 3.29 12.41 -5.47
CA GLU A 120 3.39 13.76 -4.93
C GLU A 120 3.18 14.75 -6.06
N HIS A 121 2.52 15.87 -5.77
CA HIS A 121 2.19 16.84 -6.80
C HIS A 121 2.89 18.16 -6.57
N ASP A 122 3.64 18.61 -7.56
CA ASP A 122 4.34 19.90 -7.55
C ASP A 122 3.39 21.10 -7.51
N TRP A 123 2.13 20.93 -8.01
CA TRP A 123 1.14 22.00 -8.04
C TRP A 123 0.54 22.33 -6.66
N ALA A 124 0.72 21.44 -5.69
CA ALA A 124 0.29 21.65 -4.30
C ALA A 124 1.37 21.11 -3.35
N ALA A 125 2.24 22.00 -2.90
CA ALA A 125 3.32 21.62 -1.98
C ALA A 125 2.78 20.85 -0.78
N GLY A 126 3.30 19.63 -0.56
CA GLY A 126 2.86 18.75 0.50
C GLY A 126 1.53 18.04 0.25
N ALA A 127 1.02 18.01 -0.98
CA ALA A 127 -0.12 17.19 -1.34
C ALA A 127 0.35 15.80 -1.81
N ILE A 128 -0.24 14.77 -1.23
CA ILE A 128 -0.05 13.38 -1.60
C ILE A 128 -1.30 12.85 -2.28
N GLU A 129 -1.12 12.00 -3.28
CA GLU A 129 -2.20 11.34 -4.01
C GLU A 129 -2.13 9.84 -3.84
N TYR A 130 -3.28 9.22 -3.66
CA TYR A 130 -3.48 7.79 -3.84
C TYR A 130 -4.56 7.54 -4.89
N VAL A 131 -4.26 6.63 -5.82
CA VAL A 131 -5.21 6.04 -6.74
C VAL A 131 -5.16 4.53 -6.58
N VAL A 132 -6.29 3.94 -6.27
CA VAL A 132 -6.46 2.49 -6.10
C VAL A 132 -7.43 2.00 -7.15
N VAL A 133 -7.04 0.98 -7.91
CA VAL A 133 -7.82 0.43 -9.03
C VAL A 133 -7.85 -1.09 -8.91
N GLY A 134 -8.97 -1.71 -9.27
CA GLY A 134 -9.11 -3.17 -9.31
C GLY A 134 -10.36 -3.58 -10.06
N THR A 135 -10.56 -4.88 -10.24
CA THR A 135 -11.77 -5.42 -10.86
C THR A 135 -12.71 -6.00 -9.82
N ALA A 136 -13.91 -5.43 -9.75
CA ALA A 136 -15.00 -5.93 -8.95
C ALA A 136 -15.55 -7.22 -9.57
N VAL A 137 -15.69 -8.28 -8.76
CA VAL A 137 -16.13 -9.60 -9.21
C VAL A 137 -17.24 -10.15 -8.32
N ARG A 138 -18.09 -10.99 -8.91
CA ARG A 138 -19.02 -11.86 -8.17
C ARG A 138 -18.38 -13.22 -7.95
N VAL A 139 -18.48 -13.71 -6.74
CA VAL A 139 -17.89 -14.99 -6.30
C VAL A 139 -19.01 -16.03 -6.14
N PRO A 140 -18.87 -17.23 -6.70
CA PRO A 140 -19.86 -18.29 -6.54
C PRO A 140 -20.08 -18.63 -5.05
N GLY A 141 -21.32 -18.67 -4.62
CA GLY A 141 -21.68 -19.03 -3.24
C GLY A 141 -21.40 -17.95 -2.18
N ALA A 142 -20.92 -16.78 -2.57
CA ALA A 142 -20.72 -15.68 -1.63
C ALA A 142 -22.05 -15.17 -1.05
N ARG A 143 -22.01 -14.77 0.21
CA ARG A 143 -23.16 -14.13 0.88
C ARG A 143 -23.20 -12.65 0.48
N ARG A 144 -24.29 -12.22 -0.13
CA ARG A 144 -24.51 -10.86 -0.65
C ARG A 144 -24.72 -9.79 0.44
N ASP A 145 -24.80 -10.18 1.69
CA ASP A 145 -24.97 -9.29 2.85
C ASP A 145 -23.65 -8.80 3.48
N ARG A 146 -22.51 -9.18 2.88
CA ARG A 146 -21.18 -8.80 3.34
C ARG A 146 -20.57 -7.69 2.51
N GLU A 147 -19.69 -6.92 3.14
CA GLU A 147 -18.83 -5.98 2.44
C GLU A 147 -17.89 -6.74 1.48
N PRO A 148 -17.62 -6.19 0.28
CA PRO A 148 -16.70 -6.79 -0.69
C PRO A 148 -15.30 -6.98 -0.10
N VAL A 149 -14.72 -8.16 -0.30
CA VAL A 149 -13.33 -8.44 0.08
C VAL A 149 -12.41 -7.77 -0.93
N ILE A 150 -11.57 -6.85 -0.46
CA ILE A 150 -10.58 -6.15 -1.30
C ILE A 150 -9.26 -6.92 -1.22
N THR A 151 -8.65 -7.25 -2.38
CA THR A 151 -7.39 -8.01 -2.43
C THR A 151 -6.53 -7.61 -3.63
N ASP A 152 -5.23 -7.62 -3.46
CA ASP A 152 -4.24 -7.44 -4.53
C ASP A 152 -3.96 -8.72 -5.32
N LEU A 153 -4.50 -9.86 -4.87
CA LEU A 153 -4.35 -11.14 -5.55
C LEU A 153 -4.94 -11.10 -6.96
N SER A 154 -4.23 -11.68 -7.92
CA SER A 154 -4.77 -11.96 -9.24
C SER A 154 -5.98 -12.92 -9.16
N VAL A 155 -6.77 -13.02 -10.22
CA VAL A 155 -7.86 -14.03 -10.28
C VAL A 155 -7.31 -15.44 -10.06
N GLN A 156 -6.13 -15.74 -10.60
CA GLN A 156 -5.47 -17.04 -10.44
C GLN A 156 -5.11 -17.32 -8.99
N ASP A 157 -4.48 -16.34 -8.31
CA ASP A 157 -4.03 -16.51 -6.94
C ASP A 157 -5.21 -16.54 -5.97
N TYR A 158 -6.23 -15.71 -6.21
CA TYR A 158 -7.49 -15.74 -5.47
C TYR A 158 -8.15 -17.12 -5.54
N TRP A 159 -8.26 -17.67 -6.76
CA TRP A 159 -8.83 -19.00 -6.98
C TRP A 159 -8.00 -20.11 -6.33
N LYS A 160 -6.68 -20.11 -6.53
CA LYS A 160 -5.77 -21.09 -5.91
C LYS A 160 -5.91 -21.07 -4.39
N LEU A 161 -5.86 -19.86 -3.81
CA LEU A 161 -5.99 -19.68 -2.36
C LEU A 161 -7.30 -20.27 -1.83
N THR A 162 -8.43 -19.93 -2.45
CA THR A 162 -9.75 -20.43 -2.02
C THR A 162 -9.89 -21.94 -2.18
N ARG A 163 -9.23 -22.52 -3.18
CA ARG A 163 -9.17 -24.00 -3.37
C ARG A 163 -8.40 -24.72 -2.27
N THR A 164 -7.47 -24.07 -1.60
CA THR A 164 -6.78 -24.66 -0.43
C THR A 164 -7.59 -24.57 0.85
N GLY A 165 -8.80 -24.03 0.81
CA GLY A 165 -9.61 -23.75 1.99
C GLY A 165 -9.22 -22.47 2.72
N VAL A 166 -8.21 -21.77 2.26
CA VAL A 166 -7.80 -20.47 2.84
C VAL A 166 -8.61 -19.34 2.20
N GLN A 167 -9.09 -18.42 3.00
CA GLN A 167 -9.92 -17.31 2.53
C GLN A 167 -9.20 -15.97 2.65
N PRO A 168 -9.18 -15.15 1.59
CA PRO A 168 -8.77 -13.76 1.72
C PRO A 168 -9.80 -13.00 2.54
N VAL A 169 -9.35 -12.17 3.48
CA VAL A 169 -10.22 -11.39 4.38
C VAL A 169 -10.09 -9.89 4.18
N GLY A 170 -9.07 -9.43 3.49
CA GLY A 170 -8.93 -8.01 3.14
C GLY A 170 -7.54 -7.59 2.73
N LEU A 171 -7.45 -6.43 2.12
CA LEU A 171 -6.21 -5.76 1.76
C LEU A 171 -5.66 -5.06 3.00
N LEU A 172 -4.42 -5.37 3.35
CA LEU A 172 -3.68 -4.68 4.40
C LEU A 172 -2.60 -3.82 3.79
N ALA A 173 -2.40 -2.64 4.35
CA ALA A 173 -1.33 -1.78 3.92
C ALA A 173 -0.91 -0.80 5.03
N ALA A 174 0.37 -0.49 5.07
CA ALA A 174 0.92 0.49 5.98
C ALA A 174 1.99 1.33 5.29
N THR A 175 2.13 2.54 5.77
CA THR A 175 3.23 3.43 5.42
C THR A 175 3.89 3.90 6.70
N SER A 176 5.21 3.93 6.73
CA SER A 176 6.00 4.56 7.78
C SER A 176 6.97 5.56 7.16
N VAL A 177 7.17 6.67 7.83
CA VAL A 177 8.11 7.72 7.40
C VAL A 177 9.10 7.98 8.51
N PHE A 178 10.39 7.82 8.19
CA PHE A 178 11.50 8.04 9.11
C PHE A 178 12.44 9.11 8.60
N PHE A 179 13.00 9.86 9.52
CA PHE A 179 14.05 10.82 9.23
C PHE A 179 15.32 10.42 9.97
N VAL A 180 16.44 10.36 9.22
CA VAL A 180 17.74 9.93 9.74
C VAL A 180 18.79 10.97 9.44
N VAL A 181 19.48 11.43 10.47
CA VAL A 181 20.66 12.30 10.37
C VAL A 181 21.82 11.60 11.05
N PRO A 182 22.92 11.34 10.35
CA PRO A 182 24.11 10.75 10.98
C PRO A 182 24.80 11.73 11.92
N SER A 183 25.49 11.20 12.91
CA SER A 183 26.30 12.00 13.83
C SER A 183 27.46 12.73 13.13
N SER A 184 27.91 13.85 13.70
CA SER A 184 29.07 14.59 13.18
C SER A 184 30.34 13.73 13.14
N GLY A 185 30.54 12.85 14.12
CA GLY A 185 31.66 11.91 14.13
C GLY A 185 31.65 10.95 12.96
N ALA A 186 30.47 10.42 12.59
CA ALA A 186 30.29 9.56 11.42
C ALA A 186 30.58 10.31 10.11
N GLN A 187 30.22 11.58 10.03
CA GLN A 187 30.50 12.42 8.86
C GLN A 187 31.99 12.67 8.66
N ILE A 188 32.72 12.98 9.75
CA ILE A 188 34.19 13.18 9.73
C ILE A 188 34.89 11.88 9.33
N THR A 189 34.51 10.74 9.92
CA THR A 189 35.06 9.43 9.57
C THR A 189 34.90 9.12 8.08
N ARG A 190 33.73 9.40 7.51
CA ARG A 190 33.45 9.21 6.08
C ARG A 190 34.34 10.09 5.20
N MET A 191 34.54 11.34 5.59
CA MET A 191 35.39 12.24 4.84
C MET A 191 36.84 11.72 4.80
N LEU A 192 37.34 11.17 5.90
CA LEU A 192 38.68 10.57 6.00
C LEU A 192 38.81 9.24 5.25
N THR A 193 37.71 8.50 5.07
CA THR A 193 37.68 7.18 4.43
C THR A 193 37.02 7.19 3.04
N ALA A 194 36.79 8.35 2.46
CA ALA A 194 36.04 8.53 1.20
C ALA A 194 36.59 7.74 0.01
N ALA A 195 37.89 7.38 0.03
CA ALA A 195 38.52 6.57 -1.01
C ALA A 195 38.23 5.04 -0.89
N ARG A 196 37.49 4.59 0.12
CA ARG A 196 37.23 3.17 0.37
C ARG A 196 35.72 2.89 0.28
N ASN A 197 35.39 1.69 -0.24
CA ASN A 197 34.02 1.19 -0.16
C ASN A 197 33.67 0.94 1.31
N GLN A 198 32.54 1.54 1.77
CA GLN A 198 32.11 1.40 3.16
C GLN A 198 30.58 1.49 3.24
N GLU A 199 30.02 0.78 4.17
CA GLU A 199 28.62 0.90 4.53
C GLU A 199 28.36 2.19 5.32
N TYR A 200 27.12 2.67 5.29
CA TYR A 200 26.63 3.78 6.12
C TYR A 200 25.68 3.21 7.21
N PRO A 201 26.21 2.73 8.35
CA PRO A 201 25.43 1.97 9.31
C PRO A 201 24.27 2.76 9.95
N GLU A 202 24.37 4.08 10.05
CA GLU A 202 23.29 4.92 10.56
C GLU A 202 22.09 4.93 9.60
N TYR A 203 22.34 5.03 8.30
CA TYR A 203 21.29 4.99 7.30
C TYR A 203 20.67 3.59 7.19
N THR A 204 21.51 2.55 7.20
CA THR A 204 21.04 1.16 7.21
C THR A 204 20.12 0.91 8.41
N ARG A 205 20.50 1.33 9.61
CA ARG A 205 19.65 1.21 10.81
C ARG A 205 18.34 1.97 10.66
N GLY A 206 18.34 3.17 10.08
CA GLY A 206 17.13 3.94 9.83
C GLY A 206 16.17 3.26 8.84
N ILE A 207 16.71 2.64 7.80
CA ILE A 207 15.94 1.84 6.84
C ILE A 207 15.25 0.66 7.54
N TYR A 208 16.00 -0.08 8.36
CA TYR A 208 15.42 -1.20 9.12
C TYR A 208 14.38 -0.73 10.14
N ALA A 209 14.58 0.39 10.81
CA ALA A 209 13.61 0.94 11.75
C ALA A 209 12.30 1.33 11.05
N ALA A 210 12.38 1.99 9.89
CA ALA A 210 11.22 2.33 9.06
C ALA A 210 10.47 1.08 8.61
N ARG A 211 11.19 0.05 8.15
CA ARG A 211 10.62 -1.24 7.75
C ARG A 211 9.88 -1.91 8.90
N GLU A 212 10.52 -2.04 10.07
CA GLU A 212 9.93 -2.69 11.25
C GLU A 212 8.64 -1.99 11.69
N LEU A 213 8.59 -0.67 11.66
CA LEU A 213 7.39 0.07 12.00
C LEU A 213 6.25 -0.22 11.00
N ALA A 214 6.54 -0.21 9.68
CA ALA A 214 5.55 -0.51 8.66
C ALA A 214 5.01 -1.94 8.80
N LEU A 215 5.87 -2.93 9.03
CA LEU A 215 5.48 -4.32 9.24
C LEU A 215 4.67 -4.50 10.53
N THR A 216 5.03 -3.81 11.61
CA THR A 216 4.27 -3.83 12.86
C THR A 216 2.86 -3.31 12.66
N HIS A 217 2.69 -2.24 11.88
CA HIS A 217 1.35 -1.73 11.54
C HIS A 217 0.53 -2.75 10.73
N VAL A 218 1.13 -3.42 9.73
CA VAL A 218 0.45 -4.47 8.96
C VAL A 218 0.07 -5.66 9.85
N THR A 219 0.98 -6.11 10.73
CA THR A 219 0.71 -7.22 11.65
C THR A 219 -0.43 -6.88 12.61
N THR A 220 -0.44 -5.65 13.14
CA THR A 220 -1.53 -5.17 14.00
C THR A 220 -2.87 -5.16 13.27
N GLN A 221 -2.90 -4.65 12.02
CA GLN A 221 -4.11 -4.70 11.19
C GLN A 221 -4.56 -6.14 10.93
N ALA A 222 -3.63 -7.07 10.65
CA ALA A 222 -3.94 -8.48 10.45
C ALA A 222 -4.61 -9.09 11.69
N GLN A 223 -4.07 -8.83 12.87
CA GLN A 223 -4.67 -9.27 14.13
C GLN A 223 -6.08 -8.72 14.34
N MET A 224 -6.30 -7.43 14.04
CA MET A 224 -7.61 -6.78 14.19
C MET A 224 -8.70 -7.40 13.30
N VAL A 225 -8.35 -7.90 12.11
CA VAL A 225 -9.29 -8.59 11.21
C VAL A 225 -9.33 -10.12 11.44
N GLY A 226 -8.61 -10.62 12.44
CA GLY A 226 -8.54 -12.04 12.77
C GLY A 226 -7.90 -12.86 11.65
N ALA A 227 -6.91 -12.31 10.96
CA ALA A 227 -6.13 -13.02 9.95
C ALA A 227 -5.13 -13.98 10.61
N THR A 228 -4.88 -15.13 9.97
CA THR A 228 -3.83 -16.08 10.36
C THR A 228 -2.50 -15.77 9.66
N GLY A 229 -2.53 -15.00 8.57
CA GLY A 229 -1.34 -14.59 7.82
C GLY A 229 -1.61 -13.46 6.84
N VAL A 230 -0.54 -13.01 6.20
CA VAL A 230 -0.57 -12.04 5.09
C VAL A 230 0.25 -12.61 3.94
N VAL A 231 -0.34 -12.66 2.76
CA VAL A 231 0.31 -13.17 1.54
C VAL A 231 0.48 -12.07 0.50
N GLY A 232 1.37 -12.29 -0.48
CA GLY A 232 1.61 -11.33 -1.54
C GLY A 232 2.24 -10.02 -1.04
N VAL A 233 2.98 -10.05 0.07
CA VAL A 233 3.54 -8.84 0.66
C VAL A 233 4.50 -8.16 -0.30
N GLN A 234 4.13 -6.95 -0.70
CA GLN A 234 4.93 -6.05 -1.51
C GLN A 234 5.50 -4.95 -0.62
N ILE A 235 6.79 -4.70 -0.75
CA ILE A 235 7.48 -3.63 -0.03
C ILE A 235 8.06 -2.68 -1.05
N ASP A 236 7.75 -1.41 -0.93
CA ASP A 236 8.34 -0.35 -1.72
C ASP A 236 8.95 0.71 -0.82
N GLN A 237 10.11 1.22 -1.22
CA GLN A 237 10.93 2.12 -0.43
C GLN A 237 11.29 3.35 -1.24
N GLU A 238 11.06 4.52 -0.67
CA GLU A 238 11.48 5.80 -1.23
C GLU A 238 12.46 6.49 -0.28
N ILE A 239 13.56 7.03 -0.81
CA ILE A 239 14.56 7.73 -0.02
C ILE A 239 14.83 9.09 -0.68
N HIS A 240 14.59 10.16 0.08
CA HIS A 240 14.86 11.52 -0.34
C HIS A 240 15.92 12.15 0.55
N ALA A 241 16.96 12.72 -0.06
CA ALA A 241 17.97 13.45 0.68
C ALA A 241 17.51 14.89 0.96
N HIS A 242 17.65 15.31 2.20
CA HIS A 242 17.38 16.67 2.63
C HIS A 242 18.65 17.31 3.16
N GLU A 243 18.99 18.51 2.66
CA GLU A 243 20.06 19.31 3.21
C GLU A 243 19.54 20.11 4.41
N LEU A 244 20.19 19.91 5.53
CA LEU A 244 19.91 20.63 6.77
C LEU A 244 20.96 21.71 6.94
N GLN A 245 20.56 22.96 6.88
CA GLN A 245 21.44 24.08 7.14
C GLN A 245 21.49 24.38 8.64
N SER A 246 22.69 24.51 9.19
CA SER A 246 22.86 25.00 10.56
C SER A 246 22.52 26.50 10.60
N ARG A 247 21.73 26.91 11.60
CA ARG A 247 21.47 28.33 11.85
C ARG A 247 22.68 29.10 12.39
N PHE A 248 23.73 28.39 12.83
CA PHE A 248 24.86 28.97 13.54
C PHE A 248 26.23 28.69 12.92
N SER A 249 26.28 27.96 11.82
CA SER A 249 27.53 27.65 11.11
C SER A 249 27.24 27.37 9.64
N ASP A 250 28.22 27.63 8.76
CA ASP A 250 28.17 27.25 7.33
C ASP A 250 28.20 25.73 7.09
N SER A 251 28.07 24.93 8.14
CA SER A 251 28.04 23.49 8.02
C SER A 251 26.64 22.99 7.62
N SER A 252 26.57 22.26 6.52
CA SER A 252 25.37 21.53 6.11
C SER A 252 25.49 20.05 6.51
N ALA A 253 24.42 19.50 7.03
CA ALA A 253 24.29 18.07 7.23
C ALA A 253 23.26 17.51 6.25
N ARG A 254 23.48 16.31 5.75
CA ARG A 254 22.54 15.63 4.86
C ARG A 254 21.74 14.60 5.66
N GLY A 255 20.44 14.86 5.82
CA GLY A 255 19.50 13.89 6.36
C GLY A 255 18.83 13.08 5.25
N LEU A 256 18.34 11.89 5.58
CA LEU A 256 17.50 11.08 4.70
C LEU A 256 16.09 10.98 5.25
N LEU A 257 15.13 11.30 4.39
CA LEU A 257 13.72 10.97 4.57
C LEU A 257 13.50 9.60 3.92
N ILE A 258 13.12 8.63 4.74
CA ILE A 258 12.92 7.24 4.34
C ILE A 258 11.45 6.92 4.48
N THR A 259 10.79 6.57 3.38
CA THR A 259 9.38 6.19 3.37
C THR A 259 9.28 4.71 2.98
N PHE A 260 8.65 3.92 3.82
CA PHE A 260 8.35 2.51 3.56
C PHE A 260 6.86 2.33 3.34
N HIS A 261 6.51 1.66 2.26
CA HIS A 261 5.14 1.25 1.94
C HIS A 261 5.07 -0.27 1.93
N VAL A 262 4.12 -0.83 2.64
CA VAL A 262 3.85 -2.27 2.68
C VAL A 262 2.41 -2.50 2.26
N LEU A 263 2.19 -3.48 1.40
CA LEU A 263 0.88 -3.91 0.91
C LEU A 263 0.83 -5.43 0.89
N GLY A 264 -0.33 -6.03 1.15
CA GLY A 264 -0.54 -7.47 1.02
C GLY A 264 -1.97 -7.85 1.35
N THR A 265 -2.35 -9.09 1.07
CA THR A 265 -3.68 -9.62 1.37
C THR A 265 -3.67 -10.43 2.66
N ALA A 266 -4.52 -10.04 3.61
CA ALA A 266 -4.80 -10.81 4.82
C ALA A 266 -5.56 -12.09 4.47
N ILE A 267 -5.16 -13.21 5.08
CA ILE A 267 -5.78 -14.51 4.88
C ILE A 267 -6.20 -15.10 6.21
N ARG A 268 -7.20 -15.99 6.15
CA ARG A 268 -7.64 -16.80 7.28
C ARG A 268 -7.78 -18.24 6.85
N ASP A 269 -7.27 -19.14 7.68
CA ASP A 269 -7.50 -20.56 7.47
C ASP A 269 -8.99 -20.88 7.58
N GLY A 270 -9.50 -21.62 6.62
CA GLY A 270 -10.84 -22.17 6.59
C GLY A 270 -10.82 -23.69 6.81
N ASP A 271 -11.97 -24.32 6.67
CA ASP A 271 -12.06 -25.76 6.68
C ASP A 271 -11.36 -26.31 5.43
N GLY A 272 -10.26 -27.04 5.64
CA GLY A 272 -9.26 -27.42 4.64
C GLY A 272 -9.87 -27.90 3.31
N GLY A 273 -9.33 -27.38 2.23
CA GLY A 273 -9.63 -27.79 0.85
C GLY A 273 -8.54 -28.69 0.30
N ASP A 274 -8.92 -29.66 -0.54
CA ASP A 274 -7.95 -30.45 -1.29
C ASP A 274 -7.37 -29.64 -2.45
N LEU A 275 -6.05 -29.45 -2.43
CA LEU A 275 -5.34 -29.01 -3.63
C LEU A 275 -5.39 -30.14 -4.66
N PRO A 276 -5.79 -29.88 -5.90
CA PRO A 276 -5.55 -30.85 -6.95
C PRO A 276 -4.04 -31.10 -7.02
N PRO A 277 -3.61 -32.35 -7.26
CA PRO A 277 -2.19 -32.66 -7.41
C PRO A 277 -1.60 -31.74 -8.51
N PRO A 278 -0.34 -31.29 -8.37
CA PRO A 278 0.30 -30.47 -9.37
C PRO A 278 0.25 -31.20 -10.71
N GLU A 279 -0.18 -30.52 -11.77
CA GLU A 279 -0.15 -31.10 -13.10
C GLU A 279 1.28 -31.55 -13.41
N PRO A 280 1.48 -32.78 -13.93
CA PRO A 280 2.82 -33.26 -14.28
C PRO A 280 3.42 -32.31 -15.31
N ILE A 281 4.61 -31.80 -15.03
CA ILE A 281 5.39 -31.01 -15.99
C ILE A 281 5.68 -31.91 -17.18
N VAL A 282 4.97 -31.74 -18.28
CA VAL A 282 5.27 -32.41 -19.53
C VAL A 282 6.60 -31.86 -19.99
N ARG A 283 7.68 -32.65 -19.83
CA ARG A 283 8.94 -32.36 -20.52
C ARG A 283 8.64 -32.50 -22.00
N LEU A 284 8.60 -31.38 -22.70
CA LEU A 284 8.68 -31.40 -24.15
C LEU A 284 10.08 -31.95 -24.47
N GLY A 285 10.13 -33.24 -24.84
CA GLY A 285 11.33 -33.89 -25.23
C GLY A 285 11.94 -33.18 -26.44
N GLY A 286 13.25 -32.89 -26.36
CA GLY A 286 14.03 -32.37 -27.45
C GLY A 286 14.23 -33.40 -28.56
#